data_93da4e6c6f99f1a8454a9b0578a5e1a1
#
_entry.id   93da4e6c6f99f1a8454a9b0578a5e1a1
#
_cell.length_a   1.000
_cell.length_b   1.000
_cell.length_c   1.000
_cell.angle_alpha   90.00
_cell.angle_beta   90.00
_cell.angle_gamma   90.00
#
_symmetry.space_group_name_H-M   'P 1'
#
loop_
_entity.id
_entity.type
_entity.pdbx_description
1 polymer ?
#
loop_
_entity_poly.entity_id
_entity_poly.type
_entity_poly.pdbx_seq_one_letter_code
_entity_poly.pdbx_strand_id
1 'polypeptide(L)'
;HLLSRRQRQMCIRDRNADVVHLATYAPLFAHVDAWQWNPDLIWFDNLRMMRTPNYYVQQMYGMNAGTDVLSLKMDGKAVAGQDSLYATAALNALTGEIILKLVNASSKPADVLIDFNGLKKRQLVAGSCTYLQNDNWRTVNTLDQEAIVPRVRPVQVEGQSLKLKLEPRSFGVYRLQ
;
A
#
# COMPACT_ATOMS: atom_id res chain seq x y z
N HIS A 1 2.35 -14.46 4.22
CA HIS A 1 2.27 -14.63 2.75
C HIS A 1 1.06 -13.97 2.07
N LEU A 2 -0.05 -13.77 2.81
CA LEU A 2 -1.27 -13.16 2.24
C LEU A 2 -1.09 -11.67 1.96
N LEU A 3 -0.43 -10.91 2.84
CA LEU A 3 -0.17 -9.48 2.65
C LEU A 3 0.60 -9.21 1.35
N SER A 4 1.74 -9.86 1.14
CA SER A 4 2.59 -9.60 -0.04
C SER A 4 1.94 -9.96 -1.38
N ARG A 5 1.14 -11.03 -1.43
CA ARG A 5 0.42 -11.41 -2.65
C ARG A 5 -0.68 -10.40 -3.01
N ARG A 6 -1.43 -9.93 -2.02
CA ARG A 6 -2.53 -8.97 -2.20
C ARG A 6 -2.02 -7.58 -2.57
N GLN A 7 -0.98 -7.12 -1.90
CA GLN A 7 -0.31 -5.85 -2.22
C GLN A 7 0.19 -5.84 -3.67
N ARG A 8 0.80 -6.94 -4.15
CA ARG A 8 1.22 -7.08 -5.54
C ARG A 8 0.04 -6.96 -6.52
N GLN A 9 -1.08 -7.62 -6.26
CA GLN A 9 -2.29 -7.51 -7.10
C GLN A 9 -2.78 -6.06 -7.20
N MET A 10 -2.78 -5.34 -6.09
CA MET A 10 -3.23 -3.95 -6.06
C MET A 10 -2.30 -3.04 -6.85
N CYS A 11 -0.96 -3.22 -6.76
CA CYS A 11 -0.02 -2.47 -7.59
C CYS A 11 -0.19 -2.75 -9.09
N ILE A 12 -0.48 -3.99 -9.48
CA ILE A 12 -0.76 -4.34 -10.87
C ILE A 12 -2.02 -3.62 -11.35
N ARG A 13 -3.08 -3.62 -10.56
CA ARG A 13 -4.34 -2.96 -10.88
C ARG A 13 -4.16 -1.45 -11.07
N ASP A 14 -3.49 -0.78 -10.14
CA ASP A 14 -3.25 0.66 -10.21
C ASP A 14 -2.46 1.06 -11.46
N ARG A 15 -1.51 0.24 -11.88
CA ARG A 15 -0.74 0.50 -13.11
C ARG A 15 -1.52 0.31 -14.40
N ASN A 16 -2.59 -0.47 -14.36
CA ASN A 16 -3.45 -0.75 -15.51
C ASN A 16 -4.84 -0.12 -15.31
N ALA A 17 -4.87 1.08 -14.72
CA ALA A 17 -6.11 1.80 -14.44
C ALA A 17 -6.85 2.25 -15.72
N ASP A 18 -6.17 2.24 -16.86
CA ASP A 18 -6.74 2.47 -18.18
C ASP A 18 -7.70 1.35 -18.62
N VAL A 19 -7.53 0.13 -18.10
CA VAL A 19 -8.37 -1.04 -18.44
C VAL A 19 -9.08 -1.62 -17.21
N VAL A 20 -8.57 -1.43 -16.01
CA VAL A 20 -9.15 -1.97 -14.76
C VAL A 20 -9.89 -0.87 -14.02
N HIS A 21 -11.17 -0.68 -14.33
CA HIS A 21 -12.00 0.37 -13.72
C HIS A 21 -12.64 -0.06 -12.40
N LEU A 22 -12.88 -1.35 -12.21
CA LEU A 22 -13.53 -1.89 -11.01
C LEU A 22 -12.87 -3.19 -10.58
N ALA A 23 -12.70 -3.36 -9.28
CA ALA A 23 -12.33 -4.64 -8.70
C ALA A 23 -13.10 -4.87 -7.40
N THR A 24 -13.61 -6.06 -7.24
CA THR A 24 -14.35 -6.49 -6.05
C THR A 24 -13.56 -7.54 -5.29
N TYR A 25 -13.91 -7.73 -4.04
CA TYR A 25 -13.35 -8.76 -3.18
C TYR A 25 -14.44 -9.70 -2.70
N ALA A 26 -14.18 -11.00 -2.80
CA ALA A 26 -15.09 -12.02 -2.33
C ALA A 26 -14.32 -13.15 -1.61
N PRO A 27 -14.83 -13.67 -0.49
CA PRO A 27 -15.96 -13.17 0.29
C PRO A 27 -15.59 -11.91 1.09
N LEU A 28 -16.56 -11.03 1.31
CA LEU A 28 -16.34 -9.80 2.06
C LEU A 28 -16.48 -10.01 3.56
N PHE A 29 -17.51 -10.74 3.98
CA PHE A 29 -17.88 -10.98 5.38
C PHE A 29 -17.89 -12.46 5.71
N ALA A 30 -17.42 -12.80 6.92
CA ALA A 30 -17.57 -14.13 7.51
C ALA A 30 -17.94 -14.03 8.98
N HIS A 31 -18.93 -14.83 9.38
CA HIS A 31 -19.22 -15.07 10.78
C HIS A 31 -18.23 -16.08 11.34
N VAL A 32 -17.71 -15.85 12.56
CA VAL A 32 -16.64 -16.69 13.14
C VAL A 32 -17.02 -18.15 13.34
N ASP A 33 -18.32 -18.44 13.54
CA ASP A 33 -18.83 -19.78 13.75
C ASP A 33 -19.48 -20.42 12.50
N ALA A 34 -19.59 -19.67 11.38
CA ALA A 34 -20.33 -20.12 10.20
C ALA A 34 -19.72 -19.56 8.90
N TRP A 35 -18.47 -19.87 8.65
CA TRP A 35 -17.76 -19.47 7.44
C TRP A 35 -17.55 -20.68 6.51
N GLN A 36 -17.55 -20.42 5.20
CA GLN A 36 -17.29 -21.43 4.16
C GLN A 36 -15.91 -21.26 3.50
N TRP A 37 -15.35 -20.06 3.57
CA TRP A 37 -14.10 -19.70 2.91
C TRP A 37 -13.17 -18.94 3.85
N ASN A 38 -11.90 -19.01 3.57
CA ASN A 38 -10.84 -18.25 4.21
C ASN A 38 -9.76 -17.97 3.15
N PRO A 39 -9.33 -16.73 2.96
CA PRO A 39 -9.51 -15.56 3.84
C PRO A 39 -10.68 -14.65 3.42
N ASP A 40 -11.40 -14.14 4.40
CA ASP A 40 -12.41 -13.10 4.26
C ASP A 40 -11.84 -11.75 4.69
N LEU A 41 -12.46 -10.63 4.26
CA LEU A 41 -11.96 -9.31 4.63
C LEU A 41 -12.33 -8.88 6.03
N ILE A 42 -13.59 -9.13 6.43
CA ILE A 42 -14.16 -8.72 7.71
C ILE A 42 -14.73 -9.94 8.38
N TRP A 43 -14.31 -10.18 9.61
CA TRP A 43 -14.87 -11.22 10.46
C TRP A 43 -15.70 -10.60 11.55
N PHE A 44 -16.80 -11.24 11.93
CA PHE A 44 -17.69 -10.74 12.95
C PHE A 44 -18.32 -11.88 13.75
N ASP A 45 -18.71 -11.57 14.99
CA ASP A 45 -19.70 -12.28 15.79
C ASP A 45 -20.95 -11.41 15.92
N ASN A 46 -21.88 -11.76 16.76
CA ASN A 46 -23.14 -11.01 16.94
C ASN A 46 -22.93 -9.61 17.56
N LEU A 47 -21.78 -9.31 18.13
CA LEU A 47 -21.52 -8.09 18.89
C LEU A 47 -20.30 -7.31 18.41
N ARG A 48 -19.33 -7.99 17.81
CA ARG A 48 -18.01 -7.43 17.47
C ARG A 48 -17.67 -7.72 16.02
N MET A 49 -16.77 -6.95 15.48
CA MET A 49 -16.19 -7.19 14.16
C MET A 49 -14.68 -6.96 14.20
N MET A 50 -13.96 -7.64 13.30
CA MET A 50 -12.53 -7.50 13.11
C MET A 50 -12.22 -7.34 11.62
N ARG A 51 -11.39 -6.36 11.31
CA ARG A 51 -10.85 -6.11 9.97
C ARG A 51 -9.52 -6.83 9.82
N THR A 52 -9.39 -7.60 8.77
CA THR A 52 -8.12 -8.28 8.49
C THR A 52 -7.07 -7.28 7.97
N PRO A 53 -5.77 -7.59 8.08
CA PRO A 53 -4.74 -6.77 7.44
C PRO A 53 -4.98 -6.55 5.94
N ASN A 54 -5.62 -7.51 5.27
CA ASN A 54 -5.99 -7.38 3.86
C ASN A 54 -7.11 -6.34 3.63
N TYR A 55 -8.05 -6.21 4.55
CA TYR A 55 -9.03 -5.11 4.53
C TYR A 55 -8.31 -3.76 4.49
N TYR A 56 -7.34 -3.55 5.37
CA TYR A 56 -6.60 -2.31 5.42
C TYR A 56 -5.77 -2.05 4.15
N VAL A 57 -5.22 -3.10 3.52
CA VAL A 57 -4.57 -2.95 2.21
C VAL A 57 -5.58 -2.43 1.18
N GLN A 58 -6.76 -3.04 1.07
CA GLN A 58 -7.81 -2.61 0.13
C GLN A 58 -8.23 -1.16 0.41
N GLN A 59 -8.45 -0.81 1.67
CA GLN A 59 -8.82 0.53 2.10
C GLN A 59 -7.75 1.56 1.72
N MET A 60 -6.48 1.28 2.04
CA MET A 60 -5.37 2.18 1.74
C MET A 60 -5.21 2.41 0.22
N TYR A 61 -5.44 1.39 -0.61
CA TYR A 61 -5.44 1.57 -2.07
C TYR A 61 -6.65 2.38 -2.54
N GLY A 62 -7.84 2.06 -2.08
CA GLY A 62 -9.08 2.70 -2.51
C GLY A 62 -9.18 4.17 -2.09
N MET A 63 -8.73 4.51 -0.89
CA MET A 63 -8.75 5.88 -0.38
C MET A 63 -7.61 6.78 -0.90
N ASN A 64 -6.65 6.21 -1.61
CA ASN A 64 -5.49 6.93 -2.13
C ASN A 64 -5.37 6.75 -3.65
N ALA A 65 -6.47 6.96 -4.36
CA ALA A 65 -6.48 7.04 -5.80
C ALA A 65 -5.93 8.41 -6.25
N GLY A 66 -5.15 8.41 -7.33
CA GLY A 66 -4.80 9.64 -8.07
C GLY A 66 -5.72 9.82 -9.26
N THR A 67 -5.52 10.93 -9.99
CA THR A 67 -6.18 11.20 -11.28
C THR A 67 -5.37 10.65 -12.44
N ASP A 68 -4.05 10.66 -12.31
CA ASP A 68 -3.11 10.28 -13.37
C ASP A 68 -2.08 9.29 -12.87
N VAL A 69 -1.81 8.24 -13.63
CA VAL A 69 -0.76 7.27 -13.32
C VAL A 69 0.59 7.84 -13.73
N LEU A 70 1.54 7.87 -12.81
CA LEU A 70 2.91 8.29 -13.07
C LEU A 70 3.82 7.10 -13.38
N SER A 71 4.74 7.28 -14.30
CA SER A 71 5.75 6.27 -14.61
C SER A 71 6.75 6.16 -13.46
N LEU A 72 6.78 5.00 -12.79
CA LEU A 72 7.76 4.68 -11.76
C LEU A 72 8.60 3.47 -12.21
N LYS A 73 9.90 3.66 -12.30
CA LYS A 73 10.82 2.67 -12.85
C LYS A 73 12.00 2.43 -11.91
N MET A 74 12.51 1.20 -11.93
CA MET A 74 13.78 0.76 -11.38
C MET A 74 14.55 0.07 -12.51
N ASP A 75 15.76 0.52 -12.79
CA ASP A 75 16.59 0.04 -13.90
C ASP A 75 15.86 0.06 -15.26
N GLY A 76 15.12 1.14 -15.52
CA GLY A 76 14.36 1.34 -16.75
C GLY A 76 13.07 0.53 -16.89
N LYS A 77 12.74 -0.35 -15.93
CA LYS A 77 11.55 -1.20 -15.92
C LYS A 77 10.57 -0.81 -14.81
N ALA A 78 9.28 -1.08 -15.00
CA ALA A 78 8.28 -0.89 -13.95
C ALA A 78 8.64 -1.73 -12.72
N VAL A 79 8.45 -1.17 -11.51
CA VAL A 79 8.77 -1.86 -10.25
C VAL A 79 7.70 -2.92 -9.95
N ALA A 80 7.98 -4.16 -10.36
CA ALA A 80 7.02 -5.25 -10.41
C ALA A 80 7.47 -6.54 -9.74
N GLY A 81 8.38 -6.44 -8.76
CA GLY A 81 8.89 -7.57 -7.98
C GLY A 81 10.40 -7.74 -7.98
N GLN A 82 11.13 -6.87 -8.69
CA GLN A 82 12.58 -6.80 -8.59
C GLN A 82 12.95 -6.55 -7.12
N ASP A 83 13.89 -7.31 -6.60
CA ASP A 83 14.32 -7.30 -5.19
C ASP A 83 13.16 -7.42 -4.17
N SER A 84 12.07 -8.08 -4.59
CA SER A 84 10.82 -8.18 -3.81
C SER A 84 10.13 -6.83 -3.58
N LEU A 85 10.43 -5.82 -4.39
CA LEU A 85 9.79 -4.51 -4.34
C LEU A 85 8.66 -4.42 -5.37
N TYR A 86 7.55 -3.79 -4.95
CA TYR A 86 6.44 -3.44 -5.83
C TYR A 86 6.07 -1.99 -5.56
N ALA A 87 5.83 -1.24 -6.63
CA ALA A 87 5.53 0.17 -6.48
C ALA A 87 4.59 0.68 -7.57
N THR A 88 3.79 1.67 -7.21
CA THR A 88 3.03 2.51 -8.14
C THR A 88 3.10 3.95 -7.71
N ALA A 89 2.95 4.85 -8.68
CA ALA A 89 2.90 6.28 -8.45
C ALA A 89 1.70 6.87 -9.19
N ALA A 90 1.06 7.85 -8.57
CA ALA A 90 -0.03 8.61 -9.18
C ALA A 90 0.08 10.08 -8.80
N LEU A 91 -0.50 10.93 -9.62
CA LEU A 91 -0.71 12.35 -9.35
C LEU A 91 -2.19 12.57 -9.06
N ASN A 92 -2.49 13.34 -8.04
CA ASN A 92 -3.80 13.96 -7.89
C ASN A 92 -3.73 15.37 -8.50
N ALA A 93 -4.24 15.54 -9.71
CA ALA A 93 -4.17 16.82 -10.43
C ALA A 93 -4.93 17.95 -9.74
N LEU A 94 -5.93 17.62 -8.91
CA LEU A 94 -6.73 18.63 -8.19
C LEU A 94 -5.95 19.24 -7.02
N THR A 95 -5.20 18.41 -6.28
CA THR A 95 -4.42 18.85 -5.11
C THR A 95 -2.94 19.06 -5.44
N GLY A 96 -2.49 18.51 -6.55
CA GLY A 96 -1.09 18.44 -6.92
C GLY A 96 -0.28 17.39 -6.15
N GLU A 97 -0.86 16.63 -5.27
CA GLU A 97 -0.15 15.61 -4.49
C GLU A 97 0.39 14.48 -5.37
N ILE A 98 1.59 14.05 -5.08
CA ILE A 98 2.14 12.79 -5.60
C ILE A 98 1.85 11.69 -4.58
N ILE A 99 1.24 10.62 -5.05
CA ILE A 99 0.86 9.47 -4.23
C ILE A 99 1.74 8.29 -4.66
N LEU A 100 2.62 7.85 -3.75
CA LEU A 100 3.43 6.66 -3.96
C LEU A 100 2.90 5.51 -3.11
N LYS A 101 2.81 4.32 -3.70
CA LYS A 101 2.45 3.09 -2.98
C LYS A 101 3.61 2.12 -3.13
N LEU A 102 4.28 1.84 -2.02
CA LEU A 102 5.50 1.05 -1.96
C LEU A 102 5.30 -0.19 -1.11
N VAL A 103 5.75 -1.32 -1.61
CA VAL A 103 5.71 -2.62 -0.93
C VAL A 103 7.11 -3.21 -0.88
N ASN A 104 7.55 -3.57 0.31
CA ASN A 104 8.68 -4.46 0.52
C ASN A 104 8.15 -5.84 0.93
N ALA A 105 8.16 -6.80 0.02
CA ALA A 105 7.70 -8.15 0.27
C ALA A 105 8.78 -9.07 0.87
N SER A 106 10.02 -8.58 0.98
CA SER A 106 11.13 -9.35 1.52
C SER A 106 11.10 -9.45 3.05
N SER A 107 11.92 -10.34 3.60
CA SER A 107 12.14 -10.45 5.04
C SER A 107 13.27 -9.53 5.55
N LYS A 108 13.84 -8.70 4.67
CA LYS A 108 14.91 -7.76 4.98
C LYS A 108 14.44 -6.33 4.71
N PRO A 109 14.97 -5.34 5.43
CA PRO A 109 14.72 -3.95 5.08
C PRO A 109 15.33 -3.64 3.71
N ALA A 110 14.79 -2.64 3.03
CA ALA A 110 15.30 -2.15 1.74
C ALA A 110 15.49 -0.64 1.81
N ASP A 111 16.69 -0.17 1.50
CA ASP A 111 16.95 1.24 1.32
C ASP A 111 16.65 1.60 -0.14
N VAL A 112 15.76 2.59 -0.33
CA VAL A 112 15.35 3.05 -1.65
C VAL A 112 15.55 4.55 -1.77
N LEU A 113 16.00 4.97 -2.94
CA LEU A 113 16.08 6.36 -3.35
C LEU A 113 15.12 6.56 -4.53
N ILE A 114 14.21 7.51 -4.41
CA ILE A 114 13.25 7.83 -5.46
C ILE A 114 13.53 9.26 -5.95
N ASP A 115 13.92 9.38 -7.20
CA ASP A 115 14.15 10.66 -7.86
C ASP A 115 12.92 11.07 -8.65
N PHE A 116 12.46 12.31 -8.42
CA PHE A 116 11.31 12.89 -9.09
C PHE A 116 11.76 13.71 -10.29
N ASN A 117 11.59 13.14 -11.46
CA ASN A 117 11.89 13.82 -12.72
C ASN A 117 10.67 14.58 -13.24
N GLY A 118 10.90 15.76 -13.80
CA GLY A 118 9.83 16.53 -14.43
C GLY A 118 9.04 17.46 -13.52
N LEU A 119 9.42 17.61 -12.26
CA LEU A 119 8.81 18.58 -11.33
C LEU A 119 9.04 20.05 -11.73
N LYS A 120 9.92 20.31 -12.70
CA LYS A 120 10.33 21.66 -13.15
C LYS A 120 10.85 22.49 -11.97
N LYS A 121 10.14 23.58 -11.63
CA LYS A 121 10.48 24.47 -10.49
C LYS A 121 9.79 24.07 -9.18
N ARG A 122 8.94 23.04 -9.20
CA ARG A 122 8.24 22.57 -8.01
C ARG A 122 9.20 21.78 -7.13
N GLN A 123 9.21 22.09 -5.85
CA GLN A 123 9.91 21.33 -4.83
C GLN A 123 8.88 20.64 -3.96
N LEU A 124 9.10 19.38 -3.66
CA LEU A 124 8.33 18.66 -2.65
C LEU A 124 8.95 18.98 -1.29
N VAL A 125 8.13 19.42 -0.35
CA VAL A 125 8.63 19.94 0.93
C VAL A 125 8.40 18.94 2.05
N ALA A 126 7.26 18.28 2.07
CA ALA A 126 6.88 17.38 3.13
C ALA A 126 5.83 16.37 2.65
N GLY A 127 5.55 15.40 3.49
CA GLY A 127 4.51 14.43 3.22
C GLY A 127 4.14 13.61 4.44
N SER A 128 3.25 12.67 4.22
CA SER A 128 2.87 11.66 5.20
C SER A 128 2.98 10.27 4.59
N CYS A 129 3.26 9.30 5.44
CA CYS A 129 3.21 7.90 5.09
C CYS A 129 2.21 7.19 5.99
N THR A 130 1.17 6.62 5.39
CA THR A 130 0.33 5.62 6.05
C THR A 130 0.89 4.25 5.74
N TYR A 131 1.21 3.45 6.75
CA TYR A 131 1.88 2.17 6.54
C TYR A 131 1.28 1.05 7.36
N LEU A 132 1.41 -0.17 6.83
CA LEU A 132 1.16 -1.45 7.47
C LEU A 132 2.47 -2.23 7.55
N GLN A 133 2.79 -2.76 8.74
CA GLN A 133 3.98 -3.56 8.95
C GLN A 133 3.80 -4.44 10.18
N ASN A 134 4.34 -5.64 10.13
CA ASN A 134 4.51 -6.49 11.30
C ASN A 134 5.70 -7.43 11.07
N ASP A 135 6.58 -7.53 12.06
CA ASP A 135 7.79 -8.37 12.00
C ASP A 135 7.45 -9.84 11.97
N ASN A 136 6.40 -10.25 12.69
CA ASN A 136 5.92 -11.61 12.67
C ASN A 136 4.86 -11.79 11.56
N TRP A 137 5.24 -12.48 10.49
CA TRP A 137 4.37 -12.76 9.34
C TRP A 137 3.15 -13.65 9.66
N ARG A 138 3.14 -14.29 10.82
CA ARG A 138 2.03 -15.13 11.30
C ARG A 138 1.00 -14.35 12.12
N THR A 139 1.31 -13.11 12.48
CA THR A 139 0.38 -12.25 13.23
C THR A 139 -0.90 -12.04 12.42
N VAL A 140 -2.02 -12.22 13.05
CA VAL A 140 -3.36 -11.98 12.52
C VAL A 140 -4.11 -11.03 13.44
N ASN A 141 -5.07 -10.31 12.90
CA ASN A 141 -6.04 -9.59 13.70
C ASN A 141 -7.09 -10.59 14.24
N THR A 142 -7.60 -10.33 15.43
CA THR A 142 -8.64 -11.12 16.09
C THR A 142 -9.78 -10.20 16.54
N LEU A 143 -10.92 -10.78 16.98
CA LEU A 143 -12.02 -9.99 17.54
C LEU A 143 -11.63 -9.22 18.80
N ASP A 144 -10.64 -9.70 19.53
CA ASP A 144 -10.18 -9.09 20.78
C ASP A 144 -9.08 -8.06 20.54
N GLN A 145 -8.32 -8.19 19.44
CA GLN A 145 -7.21 -7.30 19.15
C GLN A 145 -6.92 -7.21 17.65
N GLU A 146 -7.00 -6.00 17.11
CA GLU A 146 -6.46 -5.68 15.78
C GLU A 146 -4.99 -5.27 15.91
N ALA A 147 -4.08 -6.24 15.89
CA ALA A 147 -2.63 -6.03 16.06
C ALA A 147 -1.98 -5.33 14.84
N ILE A 148 -2.56 -5.51 13.66
CA ILE A 148 -2.06 -4.94 12.40
C ILE A 148 -3.09 -3.95 11.88
N VAL A 149 -2.81 -2.66 12.11
CA VAL A 149 -3.63 -1.52 11.67
C VAL A 149 -2.76 -0.48 10.99
N PRO A 150 -3.31 0.35 10.10
CA PRO A 150 -2.57 1.46 9.50
C PRO A 150 -2.04 2.43 10.57
N ARG A 151 -0.78 2.81 10.41
CA ARG A 151 -0.12 3.83 11.24
C ARG A 151 0.35 4.95 10.32
N VAL A 152 0.40 6.17 10.86
CA VAL A 152 0.83 7.36 10.10
C VAL A 152 2.12 7.90 10.68
N ARG A 153 3.03 8.32 9.80
CA ARG A 153 4.25 9.05 10.16
C ARG A 153 4.51 10.16 9.16
N PRO A 154 5.18 11.25 9.59
CA PRO A 154 5.62 12.29 8.67
C PRO A 154 6.74 11.75 7.76
N VAL A 155 6.88 12.36 6.60
CA VAL A 155 7.94 12.07 5.63
C VAL A 155 8.58 13.38 5.20
N GLN A 156 9.89 13.42 5.22
CA GLN A 156 10.67 14.56 4.71
C GLN A 156 11.17 14.24 3.32
N VAL A 157 11.15 15.22 2.45
CA VAL A 157 11.67 15.14 1.09
C VAL A 157 12.83 16.10 0.95
N GLU A 158 13.93 15.65 0.39
CA GLU A 158 15.12 16.46 0.17
C GLU A 158 15.19 16.88 -1.31
N GLY A 159 14.67 18.07 -1.59
CA GLY A 159 14.69 18.64 -2.95
C GLY A 159 13.80 17.86 -3.92
N GLN A 160 14.41 17.09 -4.82
CA GLN A 160 13.71 16.26 -5.81
C GLN A 160 13.93 14.76 -5.58
N SER A 161 14.38 14.39 -4.39
CA SER A 161 14.66 13.00 -4.05
C SER A 161 14.01 12.63 -2.72
N LEU A 162 13.53 11.41 -2.63
CA LEU A 162 12.96 10.81 -1.42
C LEU A 162 13.77 9.59 -1.04
N LYS A 163 14.46 9.68 0.11
CA LYS A 163 15.23 8.58 0.68
C LYS A 163 14.40 7.85 1.73
N LEU A 164 14.21 6.56 1.55
CA LEU A 164 13.38 5.76 2.43
C LEU A 164 14.08 4.47 2.82
N LYS A 165 13.86 4.06 4.06
CA LYS A 165 14.07 2.70 4.51
C LYS A 165 12.71 2.01 4.60
N LEU A 166 12.48 1.03 3.75
CA LEU A 166 11.27 0.22 3.76
C LEU A 166 11.49 -0.97 4.69
N GLU A 167 10.70 -1.05 5.75
CA GLU A 167 10.77 -2.15 6.69
C GLU A 167 10.41 -3.50 6.03
N PRO A 168 10.86 -4.64 6.59
CA PRO A 168 10.49 -5.95 6.10
C PRO A 168 8.97 -6.14 6.06
N ARG A 169 8.45 -6.78 5.00
CA ARG A 169 7.04 -7.13 4.87
C ARG A 169 6.10 -5.96 5.12
N SER A 170 6.46 -4.78 4.60
CA SER A 170 5.71 -3.54 4.78
C SER A 170 5.00 -3.10 3.52
N PHE A 171 3.94 -2.34 3.72
CA PHE A 171 3.24 -1.59 2.70
C PHE A 171 3.05 -0.16 3.18
N GLY A 172 3.41 0.81 2.37
CA GLY A 172 3.26 2.23 2.68
C GLY A 172 2.62 3.00 1.54
N VAL A 173 1.73 3.91 1.88
CA VAL A 173 1.17 4.94 0.98
C VAL A 173 1.75 6.28 1.41
N TYR A 174 2.50 6.90 0.54
CA TYR A 174 3.16 8.18 0.74
C TYR A 174 2.42 9.25 -0.04
N ARG A 175 2.00 10.30 0.62
CA ARG A 175 1.38 11.49 0.03
C ARG A 175 2.35 12.65 0.18
N LEU A 176 2.79 13.21 -0.94
CA LEU A 176 3.83 14.23 -1.00
C LEU A 176 3.29 15.51 -1.63
N GLN A 177 3.64 16.64 -1.04
CA GLN A 177 3.24 18.00 -1.47
C GLN A 177 4.44 18.89 -1.74
#